data_7818a1cbfcc18d56c8f07822b5363752
#
_entry.id   7818a1cbfcc18d56c8f07822b5363752
#
_cell.length_a   1.000
_cell.length_b   1.000
_cell.length_c   1.000
_cell.angle_alpha   90.00
_cell.angle_beta   90.00
_cell.angle_gamma   90.00
#
_symmetry.space_group_name_H-M   'P 1'
#
loop_
_entity.id
_entity.type
_entity.pdbx_description
1 polymer ?
#
loop_
_entity_poly.entity_id
_entity_poly.type
_entity_poly.pdbx_seq_one_letter_code
_entity_poly.pdbx_strand_id
1 'polypeptide(L)'
;KVRIDDNINFEPANQAPDPFLPKSPLSIRWSGDLVPTVSGKYTLAFATDDGCRLYIDGKKMIDSWYNRGVQADSVSLFLEKGKKYALVAEYFDNGAEASAKLYWHAPDTDKKELIDLYGAAGDAMRKCDLTIAVVGINKSIEREGQDRYSIELPKDQQIFIEEAYKINPNTVVVL
;
A
#
# COMPACT_ATOMS: atom_id res chain seq x y z
N LYS A 1 -2.42 23.17 12.40
CA LYS A 1 -3.65 22.41 12.71
C LYS A 1 -3.31 20.97 13.03
N VAL A 2 -4.02 20.34 13.95
CA VAL A 2 -3.89 18.93 14.28
C VAL A 2 -5.22 18.23 13.96
N ARG A 3 -5.17 17.07 13.31
CA ARG A 3 -6.32 16.19 13.04
C ARG A 3 -5.90 14.73 13.10
N ILE A 4 -6.86 13.83 13.08
CA ILE A 4 -6.63 12.40 12.95
C ILE A 4 -6.94 12.01 11.51
N ASP A 5 -6.02 11.30 10.88
CA ASP A 5 -6.18 10.67 9.57
C ASP A 5 -6.16 9.15 9.75
N ASP A 6 -7.11 8.44 9.17
CA ASP A 6 -7.19 6.97 9.27
C ASP A 6 -6.02 6.26 8.55
N ASN A 7 -5.45 6.94 7.56
CA ASN A 7 -4.28 6.49 6.80
C ASN A 7 -3.54 7.70 6.21
N ILE A 8 -2.31 7.48 5.74
CA ILE A 8 -1.58 8.45 4.94
C ILE A 8 -1.85 8.13 3.47
N ASN A 9 -2.90 8.72 2.96
CA ASN A 9 -3.31 8.62 1.56
C ASN A 9 -3.88 9.98 1.12
N PHE A 10 -2.97 10.86 0.72
CA PHE A 10 -3.26 12.23 0.36
C PHE A 10 -2.98 12.43 -1.12
N GLU A 11 -4.01 12.74 -1.88
CA GLU A 11 -3.94 13.01 -3.31
C GLU A 11 -4.91 14.15 -3.63
N PRO A 12 -4.47 15.37 -3.58
CA PRO A 12 -5.32 16.51 -3.90
C PRO A 12 -5.35 16.75 -5.40
N ALA A 13 -6.12 16.00 -6.12
CA ALA A 13 -6.62 16.50 -7.39
C ALA A 13 -7.47 17.75 -7.09
N ASN A 14 -6.85 18.92 -7.07
CA ASN A 14 -7.48 20.24 -6.92
C ASN A 14 -8.07 20.63 -5.54
N GLN A 15 -7.82 19.87 -4.48
CA GLN A 15 -8.29 20.23 -3.14
C GLN A 15 -7.12 20.33 -2.14
N ALA A 16 -7.17 21.31 -1.24
CA ALA A 16 -6.26 21.32 -0.11
C ALA A 16 -6.56 20.13 0.82
N PRO A 17 -5.54 19.60 1.54
CA PRO A 17 -5.74 18.49 2.49
C PRO A 17 -6.74 18.83 3.60
N ASP A 18 -6.96 20.10 3.78
CA ASP A 18 -7.90 20.68 4.74
C ASP A 18 -8.34 22.03 4.19
N PRO A 19 -9.65 22.42 4.31
CA PRO A 19 -10.15 23.70 3.81
C PRO A 19 -9.44 24.94 4.37
N PHE A 20 -8.75 24.78 5.50
CA PHE A 20 -8.03 25.88 6.17
C PHE A 20 -6.51 25.89 5.86
N LEU A 21 -6.03 24.96 5.04
CA LEU A 21 -4.64 24.94 4.61
C LEU A 21 -4.52 25.42 3.15
N PRO A 22 -3.39 26.02 2.79
CA PRO A 22 -3.12 26.31 1.37
C PRO A 22 -3.09 25.01 0.58
N LYS A 23 -3.39 25.09 -0.70
CA LYS A 23 -3.23 23.95 -1.61
C LYS A 23 -1.74 23.58 -1.75
N SER A 24 -0.89 24.60 -1.83
CA SER A 24 0.56 24.55 -1.97
C SER A 24 1.13 25.97 -1.74
N PRO A 25 2.37 26.15 -1.25
CA PRO A 25 3.20 25.11 -0.63
C PRO A 25 2.68 24.67 0.74
N LEU A 26 2.96 23.45 1.14
CA LEU A 26 2.56 22.93 2.44
C LEU A 26 3.55 21.90 3.00
N SER A 27 3.45 21.66 4.31
CA SER A 27 4.17 20.57 4.97
C SER A 27 3.25 19.87 5.95
N ILE A 28 3.36 18.55 6.00
CA ILE A 28 2.55 17.70 6.87
C ILE A 28 3.46 16.76 7.65
N ARG A 29 3.13 16.56 8.94
CA ARG A 29 3.73 15.51 9.75
C ARG A 29 2.63 14.63 10.31
N TRP A 30 2.72 13.35 10.03
CA TRP A 30 1.90 12.32 10.67
C TRP A 30 2.71 11.62 11.75
N SER A 31 2.06 11.29 12.85
CA SER A 31 2.64 10.48 13.93
C SER A 31 1.61 9.49 14.44
N GLY A 32 2.05 8.28 14.71
CA GLY A 32 1.19 7.20 15.20
C GLY A 32 1.97 5.94 15.52
N ASP A 33 1.24 4.89 15.87
CA ASP A 33 1.81 3.58 16.12
C ASP A 33 1.56 2.66 14.91
N LEU A 34 2.63 2.03 14.43
CA LEU A 34 2.56 0.92 13.48
C LEU A 34 2.49 -0.38 14.29
N VAL A 35 1.42 -1.16 14.10
CA VAL A 35 1.20 -2.41 14.85
C VAL A 35 1.06 -3.58 13.86
N PRO A 36 2.12 -4.39 13.66
CA PRO A 36 2.08 -5.51 12.73
C PRO A 36 1.12 -6.61 13.19
N THR A 37 0.39 -7.19 12.26
CA THR A 37 -0.53 -8.32 12.53
C THR A 37 0.18 -9.68 12.49
N VAL A 38 1.34 -9.75 11.83
CA VAL A 38 2.21 -10.93 11.77
C VAL A 38 3.67 -10.50 11.97
N SER A 39 4.52 -11.41 12.46
CA SER A 39 5.97 -11.15 12.53
C SER A 39 6.63 -11.45 11.19
N GLY A 40 7.55 -10.59 10.76
CA GLY A 40 8.31 -10.86 9.55
C GLY A 40 8.90 -9.61 8.91
N LYS A 41 9.43 -9.77 7.70
CA LYS A 41 10.03 -8.68 6.92
C LYS A 41 8.94 -7.89 6.21
N TYR A 42 8.70 -6.68 6.68
CA TYR A 42 7.82 -5.69 6.03
C TYR A 42 8.61 -4.80 5.09
N THR A 43 7.96 -4.35 4.03
CA THR A 43 8.45 -3.26 3.19
C THR A 43 7.50 -2.08 3.33
N LEU A 44 8.02 -0.95 3.80
CA LEU A 44 7.32 0.33 3.83
C LEU A 44 7.71 1.12 2.58
N ALA A 45 6.75 1.65 1.86
CA ALA A 45 6.96 2.50 0.70
C ALA A 45 6.23 3.83 0.87
N PHE A 46 6.96 4.93 0.77
CA PHE A 46 6.40 6.27 0.87
C PHE A 46 6.51 6.97 -0.49
N ALA A 47 5.39 7.03 -1.20
CA ALA A 47 5.26 7.71 -2.49
C ALA A 47 4.84 9.15 -2.27
N THR A 48 5.65 10.10 -2.72
CA THR A 48 5.40 11.54 -2.52
C THR A 48 5.80 12.37 -3.75
N ASP A 49 5.09 13.45 -3.91
CA ASP A 49 5.42 14.64 -4.69
C ASP A 49 5.29 15.84 -3.72
N ASP A 50 6.27 16.53 -3.27
CA ASP A 50 7.73 16.47 -3.43
C ASP A 50 8.42 15.50 -2.43
N GLY A 51 9.06 16.08 -1.40
CA GLY A 51 10.00 15.39 -0.51
C GLY A 51 9.37 14.77 0.72
N CYS A 52 10.01 13.71 1.21
CA CYS A 52 9.56 12.99 2.39
C CYS A 52 10.69 12.52 3.31
N ARG A 53 10.30 12.23 4.55
CA ARG A 53 11.09 11.48 5.53
C ARG A 53 10.20 10.50 6.27
N LEU A 54 10.75 9.34 6.58
CA LEU A 54 10.07 8.32 7.38
C LEU A 54 10.97 7.92 8.54
N TYR A 55 10.39 7.88 9.73
CA TYR A 55 11.07 7.44 10.95
C TYR A 55 10.28 6.30 11.58
N ILE A 56 11.01 5.29 12.07
CA ILE A 56 10.48 4.20 12.89
C ILE A 56 11.31 4.15 14.19
N ASP A 57 10.64 4.25 15.34
CA ASP A 57 11.25 4.32 16.67
C ASP A 57 12.37 5.39 16.75
N GLY A 58 12.13 6.55 16.14
CA GLY A 58 13.07 7.68 16.08
C GLY A 58 14.23 7.50 15.09
N LYS A 59 14.40 6.33 14.50
CA LYS A 59 15.42 6.10 13.47
C LYS A 59 14.91 6.54 12.11
N LYS A 60 15.67 7.38 11.41
CA LYS A 60 15.36 7.81 10.05
C LYS A 60 15.55 6.65 9.08
N MET A 61 14.48 6.21 8.44
CA MET A 61 14.47 5.10 7.51
C MET A 61 14.47 5.56 6.05
N ILE A 62 13.82 6.70 5.75
CA ILE A 62 13.81 7.37 4.44
C ILE A 62 14.16 8.83 4.67
N ASP A 63 15.00 9.40 3.80
CA ASP A 63 15.38 10.83 3.79
C ASP A 63 15.53 11.32 2.35
N SER A 64 14.41 11.71 1.75
CA SER A 64 14.33 12.24 0.40
C SER A 64 13.73 13.65 0.45
N TRP A 65 14.40 14.56 1.19
CA TRP A 65 13.93 15.93 1.47
C TRP A 65 14.42 16.92 0.42
N TYR A 66 13.90 16.79 -0.81
CA TYR A 66 14.21 17.67 -1.95
C TYR A 66 13.03 17.71 -2.92
N ASN A 67 12.99 18.77 -3.75
CA ASN A 67 11.94 18.92 -4.76
C ASN A 67 12.07 17.82 -5.82
N ARG A 68 10.97 17.14 -6.10
CA ARG A 68 10.89 16.07 -7.11
C ARG A 68 9.44 15.84 -7.52
N GLY A 69 9.23 15.26 -8.68
CA GLY A 69 7.92 14.69 -9.04
C GLY A 69 7.63 13.41 -8.25
N VAL A 70 6.47 12.81 -8.46
CA VAL A 70 6.02 11.60 -7.74
C VAL A 70 7.07 10.50 -7.82
N GLN A 71 7.61 10.12 -6.67
CA GLN A 71 8.52 8.98 -6.50
C GLN A 71 8.20 8.21 -5.24
N ALA A 72 8.42 6.90 -5.26
CA ALA A 72 8.28 6.03 -4.11
C ALA A 72 9.67 5.62 -3.59
N ASP A 73 9.96 6.00 -2.34
CA ASP A 73 11.10 5.46 -1.60
C ASP A 73 10.64 4.31 -0.73
N SER A 74 11.44 3.26 -0.62
CA SER A 74 11.08 2.10 0.17
C SER A 74 12.19 1.63 1.10
N VAL A 75 11.78 1.02 2.21
CA VAL A 75 12.67 0.40 3.18
C VAL A 75 12.07 -0.90 3.68
N SER A 76 12.90 -1.92 3.85
CA SER A 76 12.49 -3.19 4.45
C SER A 76 13.07 -3.32 5.85
N LEU A 77 12.24 -3.78 6.79
CA LEU A 77 12.63 -4.03 8.17
C LEU A 77 11.84 -5.20 8.74
N PHE A 78 12.40 -5.85 9.76
CA PHE A 78 11.69 -6.90 10.50
C PHE A 78 10.82 -6.27 11.58
N LEU A 79 9.53 -6.64 11.60
CA LEU A 79 8.57 -6.20 12.61
C LEU A 79 7.97 -7.41 13.32
N GLU A 80 7.69 -7.27 14.62
CA GLU A 80 7.14 -8.31 15.48
C GLU A 80 5.63 -8.12 15.66
N LYS A 81 4.87 -9.19 15.53
CA LYS A 81 3.42 -9.20 15.73
C LYS A 81 3.01 -8.53 17.05
N GLY A 82 2.07 -7.60 16.97
CA GLY A 82 1.48 -6.93 18.12
C GLY A 82 2.37 -5.90 18.82
N LYS A 83 3.64 -5.79 18.44
CA LYS A 83 4.54 -4.77 18.97
C LYS A 83 4.22 -3.43 18.34
N LYS A 84 4.24 -2.37 19.14
CA LYS A 84 4.07 -1.00 18.70
C LYS A 84 5.40 -0.41 18.28
N TYR A 85 5.45 0.18 17.11
CA TYR A 85 6.58 0.92 16.58
C TYR A 85 6.14 2.36 16.34
N ALA A 86 6.81 3.32 16.97
CA ALA A 86 6.52 4.74 16.78
C ALA A 86 6.85 5.14 15.33
N LEU A 87 5.83 5.53 14.58
CA LEU A 87 5.96 6.00 13.19
C LEU A 87 5.84 7.52 13.15
N VAL A 88 6.79 8.17 12.45
CA VAL A 88 6.67 9.57 12.05
C VAL A 88 6.95 9.65 10.56
N ALA A 89 5.99 10.22 9.82
CA ALA A 89 6.12 10.52 8.40
C ALA A 89 6.05 12.03 8.20
N GLU A 90 7.05 12.59 7.54
CA GLU A 90 7.13 14.01 7.18
C GLU A 90 7.07 14.14 5.66
N TYR A 91 6.35 15.14 5.21
CA TYR A 91 6.12 15.45 3.82
C TYR A 91 6.14 16.96 3.60
N PHE A 92 6.67 17.39 2.47
CA PHE A 92 6.45 18.75 1.98
C PHE A 92 6.12 18.76 0.48
N ASP A 93 5.35 19.73 0.10
CA ASP A 93 5.05 20.12 -1.27
C ASP A 93 5.46 21.59 -1.47
N ASN A 94 6.18 21.85 -2.56
CA ASN A 94 6.67 23.18 -2.91
C ASN A 94 5.97 23.78 -4.13
N GLY A 95 4.91 23.16 -4.61
CA GLY A 95 4.11 23.65 -5.72
C GLY A 95 3.71 22.56 -6.72
N ALA A 96 2.77 22.90 -7.59
CA ALA A 96 2.15 22.05 -8.60
C ALA A 96 1.20 20.99 -8.01
N GLU A 97 1.44 19.72 -8.23
CA GLU A 97 0.59 18.62 -7.77
C GLU A 97 1.17 18.01 -6.49
N ALA A 98 0.40 17.99 -5.41
CA ALA A 98 0.83 17.45 -4.14
C ALA A 98 0.29 16.03 -3.93
N SER A 99 1.11 15.08 -3.51
CA SER A 99 0.65 13.75 -3.12
C SER A 99 1.53 13.11 -2.08
N ALA A 100 0.93 12.36 -1.15
CA ALA A 100 1.66 11.59 -0.14
C ALA A 100 0.89 10.32 0.21
N LYS A 101 1.49 9.15 -0.07
CA LYS A 101 0.89 7.84 0.16
C LYS A 101 1.90 6.91 0.83
N LEU A 102 1.57 6.46 2.03
CA LEU A 102 2.38 5.48 2.74
C LEU A 102 1.72 4.10 2.62
N TYR A 103 2.47 3.18 2.08
CA TYR A 103 2.09 1.78 1.95
C TYR A 103 2.97 0.91 2.86
N TRP A 104 2.42 -0.20 3.29
CA TRP A 104 3.22 -1.28 3.81
C TRP A 104 2.84 -2.59 3.13
N HIS A 105 3.86 -3.36 2.80
CA HIS A 105 3.70 -4.73 2.35
C HIS A 105 4.12 -5.64 3.51
N ALA A 106 3.16 -6.41 4.01
CA ALA A 106 3.41 -7.42 5.03
C ALA A 106 4.29 -8.55 4.44
N PRO A 107 5.05 -9.27 5.27
CA PRO A 107 5.69 -10.50 4.81
C PRO A 107 4.61 -11.40 4.19
N ASP A 108 5.00 -12.19 3.20
CA ASP A 108 4.08 -13.15 2.57
C ASP A 108 3.30 -13.86 3.68
N THR A 109 2.05 -13.47 3.84
CA THR A 109 1.12 -14.16 4.71
C THR A 109 1.08 -15.61 4.24
N ASP A 110 1.23 -16.54 5.17
CA ASP A 110 1.12 -17.97 4.86
C ASP A 110 -0.08 -18.19 3.93
N LYS A 111 0.07 -19.02 2.92
CA LYS A 111 -1.03 -19.41 2.01
C LYS A 111 -2.35 -19.66 2.75
N LYS A 112 -2.26 -20.08 3.99
CA LYS A 112 -3.39 -20.32 4.89
C LYS A 112 -4.18 -19.06 5.26
N GLU A 113 -3.53 -17.92 5.54
CA GLU A 113 -4.24 -16.66 5.85
C GLU A 113 -4.92 -16.05 4.62
N LEU A 114 -4.33 -16.20 3.43
CA LEU A 114 -4.99 -15.80 2.19
C LEU A 114 -6.21 -16.68 1.90
N ILE A 115 -6.13 -17.99 2.20
CA ILE A 115 -7.26 -18.93 2.09
C ILE A 115 -8.36 -18.56 3.07
N ASP A 116 -8.04 -18.13 4.29
CA ASP A 116 -9.04 -17.69 5.28
C ASP A 116 -9.71 -16.37 4.88
N LEU A 117 -8.99 -15.45 4.24
CA LEU A 117 -9.58 -14.24 3.62
C LEU A 117 -10.55 -14.59 2.48
N TYR A 118 -10.33 -15.69 1.78
CA TYR A 118 -11.19 -16.16 0.69
C TYR A 118 -12.17 -17.26 1.14
N GLY A 119 -12.34 -17.50 2.45
CA GLY A 119 -13.15 -18.60 2.99
C GLY A 119 -14.54 -18.73 2.37
N ALA A 120 -15.29 -17.62 2.33
CA ALA A 120 -16.61 -17.60 1.69
C ALA A 120 -16.54 -17.84 0.16
N ALA A 121 -15.52 -17.31 -0.51
CA ALA A 121 -15.29 -17.53 -1.94
C ALA A 121 -14.88 -18.99 -2.20
N GLY A 122 -14.00 -19.55 -1.37
CA GLY A 122 -13.61 -20.96 -1.43
C GLY A 122 -14.79 -21.91 -1.25
N ASP A 123 -15.71 -21.59 -0.34
CA ASP A 123 -16.94 -22.39 -0.15
C ASP A 123 -17.90 -22.31 -1.34
N ALA A 124 -17.99 -21.14 -1.98
CA ALA A 124 -18.75 -20.98 -3.22
C ALA A 124 -18.10 -21.78 -4.38
N MET A 125 -16.78 -21.71 -4.52
CA MET A 125 -16.02 -22.44 -5.55
C MET A 125 -16.21 -23.94 -5.45
N ARG A 126 -16.31 -24.52 -4.24
CA ARG A 126 -16.55 -25.95 -4.03
C ARG A 126 -17.95 -26.41 -4.46
N LYS A 127 -18.90 -25.49 -4.54
CA LYS A 127 -20.32 -25.77 -4.79
C LYS A 127 -20.76 -25.43 -6.21
N CYS A 128 -19.90 -24.77 -7.00
CA CYS A 128 -20.24 -24.37 -8.37
C CYS A 128 -19.55 -25.28 -9.41
N ASP A 129 -20.17 -25.39 -10.57
CA ASP A 129 -19.67 -26.18 -11.70
C ASP A 129 -18.53 -25.46 -12.43
N LEU A 130 -18.48 -24.14 -12.34
CA LEU A 130 -17.52 -23.28 -13.00
C LEU A 130 -17.16 -22.10 -12.10
N THR A 131 -15.89 -21.81 -11.96
CA THR A 131 -15.37 -20.61 -11.33
C THR A 131 -14.84 -19.63 -12.39
N ILE A 132 -15.22 -18.37 -12.32
CA ILE A 132 -14.65 -17.30 -13.14
C ILE A 132 -13.86 -16.38 -12.22
N ALA A 133 -12.53 -16.43 -12.32
CA ALA A 133 -11.61 -15.60 -11.56
C ALA A 133 -11.23 -14.36 -12.38
N VAL A 134 -11.78 -13.20 -12.02
CA VAL A 134 -11.41 -11.93 -12.66
C VAL A 134 -10.29 -11.27 -11.87
N VAL A 135 -9.16 -11.09 -12.51
CA VAL A 135 -7.93 -10.54 -11.92
C VAL A 135 -7.35 -9.47 -12.83
N GLY A 136 -6.41 -8.68 -12.34
CA GLY A 136 -5.78 -7.65 -13.15
C GLY A 136 -5.16 -6.55 -12.31
N ILE A 137 -4.71 -5.52 -12.98
CA ILE A 137 -4.11 -4.35 -12.35
C ILE A 137 -5.12 -3.20 -12.27
N ASN A 138 -4.88 -2.29 -11.37
CA ASN A 138 -5.68 -1.09 -11.17
C ASN A 138 -4.79 0.16 -11.20
N LYS A 139 -5.40 1.33 -11.07
CA LYS A 139 -4.71 2.64 -11.10
C LYS A 139 -3.65 2.83 -10.01
N SER A 140 -3.61 2.00 -8.97
CA SER A 140 -2.56 2.06 -7.95
C SER A 140 -1.27 1.35 -8.39
N ILE A 141 -1.36 0.48 -9.40
CA ILE A 141 -0.24 -0.31 -9.94
C ILE A 141 0.29 0.31 -11.23
N GLU A 142 -0.61 0.76 -12.10
CA GLU A 142 -0.27 1.38 -13.39
C GLU A 142 -1.25 2.52 -13.71
N ARG A 143 -0.73 3.66 -14.15
CA ARG A 143 -1.52 4.82 -14.57
C ARG A 143 -0.70 5.70 -15.49
N GLU A 144 -1.30 6.72 -16.09
CA GLU A 144 -0.59 7.73 -16.87
C GLU A 144 0.58 8.32 -16.06
N GLY A 145 1.79 8.27 -16.63
CA GLY A 145 3.02 8.73 -16.00
C GLY A 145 3.61 7.78 -14.95
N GLN A 146 3.03 6.60 -14.75
CA GLN A 146 3.56 5.59 -13.82
C GLN A 146 3.41 4.19 -14.41
N ASP A 147 4.51 3.67 -14.95
CA ASP A 147 4.58 2.30 -15.46
C ASP A 147 4.83 1.29 -14.34
N ARG A 148 4.35 0.08 -14.53
CA ARG A 148 4.68 -1.04 -13.66
C ARG A 148 6.08 -1.60 -13.97
N TYR A 149 6.73 -2.15 -12.97
CA TYR A 149 8.08 -2.74 -13.12
C TYR A 149 8.07 -4.15 -13.70
N SER A 150 6.92 -4.84 -13.68
CA SER A 150 6.76 -6.21 -14.15
C SER A 150 5.43 -6.37 -14.88
N ILE A 151 5.40 -7.20 -15.89
CA ILE A 151 4.17 -7.62 -16.59
C ILE A 151 3.40 -8.68 -15.82
N GLU A 152 3.99 -9.24 -14.77
CA GLU A 152 3.35 -10.26 -13.94
C GLU A 152 2.16 -9.68 -13.18
N LEU A 153 1.18 -10.54 -12.89
CA LEU A 153 0.12 -10.21 -11.95
C LEU A 153 0.70 -10.00 -10.54
N PRO A 154 0.06 -9.17 -9.70
CA PRO A 154 0.37 -9.10 -8.29
C PRO A 154 0.42 -10.48 -7.64
N LYS A 155 1.38 -10.70 -6.76
CA LYS A 155 1.67 -12.03 -6.19
C LYS A 155 0.47 -12.65 -5.46
N ASP A 156 -0.30 -11.82 -4.76
CA ASP A 156 -1.55 -12.23 -4.10
C ASP A 156 -2.59 -12.76 -5.10
N GLN A 157 -2.69 -12.14 -6.28
CA GLN A 157 -3.57 -12.61 -7.35
C GLN A 157 -3.07 -13.92 -7.98
N GLN A 158 -1.75 -14.09 -8.14
CA GLN A 158 -1.17 -15.35 -8.61
C GLN A 158 -1.51 -16.48 -7.63
N ILE A 159 -1.31 -16.26 -6.32
CA ILE A 159 -1.67 -17.21 -5.27
C ILE A 159 -3.17 -17.51 -5.30
N PHE A 160 -4.03 -16.48 -5.46
CA PHE A 160 -5.47 -16.66 -5.56
C PHE A 160 -5.85 -17.58 -6.73
N ILE A 161 -5.27 -17.40 -7.91
CA ILE A 161 -5.52 -18.25 -9.08
C ILE A 161 -5.11 -19.69 -8.80
N GLU A 162 -3.90 -19.90 -8.22
CA GLU A 162 -3.41 -21.23 -7.88
C GLU A 162 -4.35 -21.96 -6.90
N GLU A 163 -4.82 -21.27 -5.87
CA GLU A 163 -5.70 -21.85 -4.86
C GLU A 163 -7.13 -22.05 -5.42
N ALA A 164 -7.65 -21.13 -6.23
CA ALA A 164 -8.93 -21.29 -6.90
C ALA A 164 -8.94 -22.53 -7.80
N TYR A 165 -7.89 -22.77 -8.58
CA TYR A 165 -7.75 -23.93 -9.42
C TYR A 165 -7.68 -25.25 -8.62
N LYS A 166 -7.03 -25.25 -7.45
CA LYS A 166 -6.98 -26.43 -6.56
C LYS A 166 -8.35 -26.75 -5.96
N ILE A 167 -9.14 -25.72 -5.65
CA ILE A 167 -10.50 -25.86 -5.09
C ILE A 167 -11.48 -26.33 -6.16
N ASN A 168 -11.44 -25.72 -7.33
CA ASN A 168 -12.27 -26.04 -8.47
C ASN A 168 -11.40 -26.03 -9.75
N PRO A 169 -10.99 -27.21 -10.27
CA PRO A 169 -10.20 -27.28 -11.50
C PRO A 169 -10.89 -26.70 -12.73
N ASN A 170 -12.24 -26.57 -12.70
CA ASN A 170 -12.98 -25.91 -13.74
C ASN A 170 -13.01 -24.38 -13.50
N THR A 171 -11.83 -23.77 -13.48
CA THR A 171 -11.63 -22.33 -13.27
C THR A 171 -11.16 -21.67 -14.55
N VAL A 172 -11.86 -20.61 -14.96
CA VAL A 172 -11.49 -19.71 -16.05
C VAL A 172 -10.94 -18.43 -15.45
N VAL A 173 -9.76 -18.02 -15.89
CA VAL A 173 -9.12 -16.76 -15.48
C VAL A 173 -9.36 -15.71 -16.55
N VAL A 174 -9.84 -14.53 -16.14
CA VAL A 174 -10.05 -13.36 -16.99
C VAL A 174 -9.12 -12.25 -16.52
N LEU A 175 -8.32 -11.70 -17.44
CA LEU A 175 -7.36 -10.61 -17.24
C LEU A 175 -7.91 -9.29 -17.76
#